data_f676e0ba1c61ef474085e72859cacd3b
#
_entry.id   f676e0ba1c61ef474085e72859cacd3b
#
_cell.length_a   1.000
_cell.length_b   1.000
_cell.length_c   1.000
_cell.angle_alpha   90.00
_cell.angle_beta   90.00
_cell.angle_gamma   90.00
#
_symmetry.space_group_name_H-M   'P 1'
#
loop_
_entity.id
_entity.type
_entity.pdbx_description
1 polymer ?
#
loop_
_entity_poly.entity_id
_entity_poly.type
_entity_poly.pdbx_seq_one_letter_code
_entity_poly.pdbx_strand_id
1 'polypeptide(L)'
;MEQKVPRLVLAGTNSGCGKTTVTCAVLQALVARGLRVGAAKCGPDYIDPMFHSRVIGAKSSNLDPFFFDPDTMRYLLAHNSEECDVTVIEGVMGYYDGLGLTSTRASTYEAARSTDSPVVLVVNARGAALSVVAAVQGFLDFAPDNNVQGVILNGCSAMSYGALARELESRLGVRACGYLPRLPECTLESRHLGLITADEVADLQEKLRKLAAEAEKTLDIAALLENAAAAPPLRFTPPVLPEKGAPVRIGVARDRAFCFYYEDSLDLLRQLGAELVPFSPLTDERLPDGVQGLYLGGGYPELYAAQLEENRTLRGQLREAVHAGMPCIAECGGFMYLTQSIAGRAMVGALPGDCFDTGRLTRFGYITATARKDNLLCRAGEQVPMHEFHHWDTPQPGGAFLAEKPSGKQWTCVHATDTLYAGFPHFHFYAKPVMAQRFLAACRKETL
;
A
#
# COMPACT_ATOMS: atom_id res chain seq x y z
N MET A 1 -23.63 5.81 8.10
CA MET A 1 -23.64 4.40 8.57
C MET A 1 -22.86 4.29 9.87
N GLU A 2 -23.13 3.25 10.66
CA GLU A 2 -22.38 2.93 11.88
C GLU A 2 -22.06 1.43 11.87
N GLN A 3 -20.79 1.06 12.05
CA GLN A 3 -20.33 -0.33 12.02
C GLN A 3 -19.27 -0.58 13.10
N LYS A 4 -19.45 -1.66 13.87
CA LYS A 4 -18.44 -2.08 14.84
C LYS A 4 -17.35 -2.88 14.12
N VAL A 5 -16.13 -2.41 14.21
CA VAL A 5 -14.93 -3.04 13.66
C VAL A 5 -13.89 -3.13 14.76
N PRO A 6 -13.62 -4.33 15.31
CA PRO A 6 -12.51 -4.53 16.23
C PRO A 6 -11.19 -4.24 15.50
N ARG A 7 -10.45 -3.21 15.96
CA ARG A 7 -9.24 -2.73 15.28
C ARG A 7 -8.26 -2.09 16.22
N LEU A 8 -6.98 -2.13 15.84
CA LEU A 8 -5.92 -1.39 16.51
C LEU A 8 -4.85 -0.96 15.52
N VAL A 9 -4.13 0.11 15.86
CA VAL A 9 -2.97 0.58 15.09
C VAL A 9 -1.68 0.18 15.81
N LEU A 10 -0.75 -0.44 15.09
CA LEU A 10 0.63 -0.62 15.52
C LEU A 10 1.46 0.52 14.95
N ALA A 11 1.81 1.49 15.79
CA ALA A 11 2.55 2.69 15.41
C ALA A 11 4.00 2.60 15.89
N GLY A 12 4.93 3.19 15.18
CA GLY A 12 6.33 3.23 15.59
C GLY A 12 6.75 4.58 16.16
N THR A 13 7.74 4.62 17.03
CA THR A 13 8.34 5.88 17.47
C THR A 13 9.17 6.55 16.35
N ASN A 14 9.68 5.77 15.42
CA ASN A 14 10.46 6.23 14.26
C ASN A 14 10.55 5.11 13.21
N SER A 15 11.08 5.45 12.03
CA SER A 15 11.47 4.44 11.05
C SER A 15 12.57 3.52 11.63
N GLY A 16 12.44 2.20 11.38
CA GLY A 16 13.42 1.22 11.89
C GLY A 16 13.26 0.82 13.36
N CYS A 17 12.20 1.25 14.07
CA CYS A 17 11.92 0.78 15.44
C CYS A 17 11.47 -0.70 15.52
N GLY A 18 11.28 -1.36 14.36
CA GLY A 18 10.87 -2.77 14.26
C GLY A 18 9.35 -2.97 14.16
N LYS A 19 8.62 -1.92 13.80
CA LYS A 19 7.16 -1.96 13.63
C LYS A 19 6.70 -3.10 12.73
N THR A 20 7.25 -3.23 11.52
CA THR A 20 6.89 -4.30 10.57
C THR A 20 7.12 -5.69 11.16
N THR A 21 8.25 -5.93 11.86
CA THR A 21 8.51 -7.21 12.53
C THR A 21 7.47 -7.52 13.60
N VAL A 22 7.12 -6.53 14.44
CA VAL A 22 6.09 -6.69 15.48
C VAL A 22 4.72 -6.91 14.83
N THR A 23 4.39 -6.15 13.78
CA THR A 23 3.11 -6.32 13.06
C THR A 23 3.00 -7.73 12.48
N CYS A 24 4.02 -8.21 11.80
CA CYS A 24 4.04 -9.57 11.23
C CYS A 24 3.92 -10.64 12.33
N ALA A 25 4.60 -10.45 13.47
CA ALA A 25 4.50 -11.36 14.61
C ALA A 25 3.07 -11.44 15.17
N VAL A 26 2.43 -10.27 15.35
CA VAL A 26 1.04 -10.17 15.84
C VAL A 26 0.06 -10.76 14.82
N LEU A 27 0.15 -10.37 13.53
CA LEU A 27 -0.74 -10.89 12.49
C LEU A 27 -0.65 -12.43 12.41
N GLN A 28 0.57 -12.97 12.38
CA GLN A 28 0.79 -14.42 12.31
C GLN A 28 0.29 -15.15 13.56
N ALA A 29 0.45 -14.57 14.76
CA ALA A 29 -0.08 -15.13 16.00
C ALA A 29 -1.62 -15.18 15.98
N LEU A 30 -2.26 -14.10 15.51
CA LEU A 30 -3.73 -14.03 15.40
C LEU A 30 -4.26 -15.04 14.38
N VAL A 31 -3.62 -15.15 13.21
CA VAL A 31 -3.98 -16.18 12.19
C VAL A 31 -3.77 -17.59 12.73
N ALA A 32 -2.67 -17.85 13.46
CA ALA A 32 -2.41 -19.16 14.09
C ALA A 32 -3.45 -19.54 15.17
N ARG A 33 -4.11 -18.56 15.78
CA ARG A 33 -5.26 -18.77 16.68
C ARG A 33 -6.57 -19.09 15.96
N GLY A 34 -6.57 -19.11 14.62
CA GLY A 34 -7.75 -19.36 13.79
C GLY A 34 -8.66 -18.15 13.61
N LEU A 35 -8.20 -16.94 13.93
CA LEU A 35 -8.96 -15.71 13.71
C LEU A 35 -8.90 -15.30 12.23
N ARG A 36 -10.01 -14.74 11.72
CA ARG A 36 -10.04 -14.04 10.43
C ARG A 36 -9.47 -12.65 10.64
N VAL A 37 -8.28 -12.43 10.14
CA VAL A 37 -7.51 -11.22 10.41
C VAL A 37 -7.52 -10.29 9.21
N GLY A 38 -7.98 -9.06 9.42
CA GLY A 38 -7.76 -7.95 8.51
C GLY A 38 -6.42 -7.29 8.78
N ALA A 39 -5.76 -6.84 7.73
CA ALA A 39 -4.57 -6.00 7.82
C ALA A 39 -4.78 -4.75 6.98
N ALA A 40 -4.36 -3.59 7.50
CA ALA A 40 -4.33 -2.37 6.72
C ALA A 40 -2.97 -1.70 6.86
N LYS A 41 -2.44 -1.14 5.79
CA LYS A 41 -1.19 -0.39 5.79
C LYS A 41 -1.48 1.10 5.67
N CYS A 42 -0.95 1.91 6.60
CA CYS A 42 -0.95 3.36 6.42
C CYS A 42 0.01 3.73 5.28
N GLY A 43 -0.45 4.65 4.40
CA GLY A 43 0.34 5.12 3.28
C GLY A 43 0.26 4.25 2.02
N PRO A 44 0.98 4.67 0.95
CA PRO A 44 0.83 4.14 -0.40
C PRO A 44 1.74 2.94 -0.68
N ASP A 45 1.95 2.08 0.30
CA ASP A 45 2.84 0.92 0.23
C ASP A 45 2.13 -0.26 -0.47
N TYR A 46 2.82 -0.93 -1.39
CA TYR A 46 2.35 -2.16 -2.03
C TYR A 46 2.96 -3.42 -1.43
N ILE A 47 4.16 -3.32 -0.86
CA ILE A 47 4.97 -4.47 -0.45
C ILE A 47 4.41 -5.09 0.82
N ASP A 48 4.20 -4.30 1.87
CA ASP A 48 3.67 -4.80 3.13
C ASP A 48 2.26 -5.42 2.97
N PRO A 49 1.29 -4.79 2.25
CA PRO A 49 0.00 -5.42 1.98
C PRO A 49 0.08 -6.75 1.22
N MET A 50 0.96 -6.86 0.22
CA MET A 50 1.17 -8.13 -0.48
C MET A 50 1.76 -9.19 0.44
N PHE A 51 2.69 -8.83 1.31
CA PHE A 51 3.26 -9.75 2.28
C PHE A 51 2.21 -10.23 3.29
N HIS A 52 1.43 -9.31 3.85
CA HIS A 52 0.36 -9.65 4.79
C HIS A 52 -0.66 -10.61 4.16
N SER A 53 -1.04 -10.40 2.90
CA SER A 53 -2.03 -11.26 2.23
C SER A 53 -1.44 -12.57 1.72
N ARG A 54 -0.32 -12.56 1.00
CA ARG A 54 0.21 -13.75 0.35
C ARG A 54 0.98 -14.69 1.28
N VAL A 55 1.67 -14.13 2.27
CA VAL A 55 2.56 -14.90 3.15
C VAL A 55 1.90 -15.19 4.48
N ILE A 56 1.23 -14.21 5.09
CA ILE A 56 0.57 -14.38 6.40
C ILE A 56 -0.87 -14.90 6.26
N GLY A 57 -1.56 -14.55 5.16
CA GLY A 57 -2.96 -14.94 4.94
C GLY A 57 -3.97 -13.99 5.59
N ALA A 58 -3.57 -12.75 5.92
CA ALA A 58 -4.47 -11.70 6.36
C ALA A 58 -5.07 -10.94 5.17
N LYS A 59 -6.38 -10.61 5.19
CA LYS A 59 -6.97 -9.74 4.16
C LYS A 59 -6.38 -8.34 4.28
N SER A 60 -5.60 -7.90 3.28
CA SER A 60 -4.82 -6.66 3.38
C SER A 60 -5.28 -5.57 2.42
N SER A 61 -5.27 -4.31 2.91
CA SER A 61 -5.66 -3.09 2.19
C SER A 61 -4.75 -1.92 2.56
N ASN A 62 -5.00 -0.74 1.97
CA ASN A 62 -4.30 0.50 2.31
C ASN A 62 -5.25 1.51 2.94
N LEU A 63 -4.76 2.24 3.94
CA LEU A 63 -5.43 3.39 4.54
C LEU A 63 -4.50 4.59 4.47
N ASP A 64 -4.81 5.55 3.61
CA ASP A 64 -3.92 6.67 3.33
C ASP A 64 -4.63 8.02 3.46
N PRO A 65 -4.33 8.81 4.53
CA PRO A 65 -4.94 10.12 4.73
C PRO A 65 -4.57 11.16 3.67
N PHE A 66 -3.59 10.90 2.80
CA PHE A 66 -3.30 11.76 1.66
C PHE A 66 -4.27 11.53 0.51
N PHE A 67 -4.68 10.30 0.30
CA PHE A 67 -5.61 9.93 -0.78
C PHE A 67 -7.06 10.12 -0.40
N PHE A 68 -7.40 9.89 0.88
CA PHE A 68 -8.79 9.78 1.32
C PHE A 68 -9.13 10.79 2.40
N ASP A 69 -10.37 11.30 2.33
CA ASP A 69 -11.00 11.96 3.46
C ASP A 69 -11.34 10.96 4.59
N PRO A 70 -11.64 11.43 5.81
CA PRO A 70 -11.93 10.57 6.94
C PRO A 70 -13.11 9.60 6.72
N ASP A 71 -14.16 10.02 6.00
CA ASP A 71 -15.32 9.17 5.75
C ASP A 71 -14.98 8.04 4.78
N THR A 72 -14.23 8.32 3.73
CA THR A 72 -13.71 7.32 2.79
C THR A 72 -12.76 6.33 3.48
N MET A 73 -11.88 6.80 4.38
CA MET A 73 -11.02 5.92 5.18
C MET A 73 -11.82 4.98 6.08
N ARG A 74 -12.83 5.49 6.79
CA ARG A 74 -13.70 4.68 7.65
C ARG A 74 -14.52 3.69 6.84
N TYR A 75 -15.03 4.10 5.68
CA TYR A 75 -15.74 3.23 4.75
C TYR A 75 -14.85 2.06 4.28
N LEU A 76 -13.64 2.35 3.79
CA LEU A 76 -12.70 1.33 3.33
C LEU A 76 -12.30 0.36 4.46
N LEU A 77 -12.02 0.90 5.63
CA LEU A 77 -11.72 0.10 6.81
C LEU A 77 -12.90 -0.81 7.20
N ALA A 78 -14.12 -0.28 7.23
CA ALA A 78 -15.32 -1.04 7.53
C ALA A 78 -15.57 -2.13 6.49
N HIS A 79 -15.52 -1.79 5.21
CA HIS A 79 -15.74 -2.70 4.08
C HIS A 79 -14.73 -3.85 4.05
N ASN A 80 -13.43 -3.54 4.24
CA ASN A 80 -12.39 -4.56 4.23
C ASN A 80 -12.39 -5.45 5.48
N SER A 81 -13.05 -5.00 6.55
CA SER A 81 -13.13 -5.73 7.83
C SER A 81 -14.44 -6.50 8.02
N GLU A 82 -15.37 -6.50 7.06
CA GLU A 82 -16.71 -7.11 7.22
C GLU A 82 -16.66 -8.58 7.68
N GLU A 83 -15.71 -9.35 7.18
CA GLU A 83 -15.54 -10.76 7.51
C GLU A 83 -14.41 -11.01 8.52
N CYS A 84 -13.83 -9.96 9.09
CA CYS A 84 -12.70 -10.07 10.00
C CYS A 84 -13.14 -10.06 11.46
N ASP A 85 -12.50 -10.90 12.27
CA ASP A 85 -12.70 -10.90 13.73
C ASP A 85 -11.91 -9.76 14.39
N VAL A 86 -10.79 -9.36 13.77
CA VAL A 86 -9.95 -8.22 14.18
C VAL A 86 -9.16 -7.68 12.98
N THR A 87 -8.95 -6.37 12.95
CA THR A 87 -8.12 -5.70 11.95
C THR A 87 -6.93 -4.99 12.61
N VAL A 88 -5.72 -5.30 12.13
CA VAL A 88 -4.48 -4.64 12.57
C VAL A 88 -4.04 -3.64 11.51
N ILE A 89 -3.89 -2.39 11.91
CA ILE A 89 -3.44 -1.31 11.03
C ILE A 89 -1.95 -1.08 11.28
N GLU A 90 -1.11 -1.36 10.29
CA GLU A 90 0.31 -1.07 10.36
C GLU A 90 0.58 0.39 9.99
N GLY A 91 1.19 1.14 10.90
CA GLY A 91 1.59 2.51 10.67
C GLY A 91 2.75 2.65 9.68
N VAL A 92 2.99 3.88 9.22
CA VAL A 92 4.12 4.28 8.37
C VAL A 92 5.06 5.19 9.15
N MET A 93 6.37 5.12 8.90
CA MET A 93 7.40 5.95 9.56
C MET A 93 7.25 6.02 11.10
N GLY A 94 7.51 7.15 11.73
CA GLY A 94 7.13 7.41 13.12
C GLY A 94 5.67 7.86 13.23
N TYR A 95 5.09 7.72 14.40
CA TYR A 95 3.67 7.97 14.65
C TYR A 95 3.21 9.36 14.20
N TYR A 96 4.01 10.37 14.47
CA TYR A 96 3.73 11.77 14.11
C TYR A 96 4.40 12.23 12.82
N ASP A 97 5.18 11.36 12.15
CA ASP A 97 5.89 11.70 10.93
C ASP A 97 4.91 11.73 9.73
N GLY A 98 4.71 12.90 9.16
CA GLY A 98 3.82 13.09 8.02
C GLY A 98 4.51 13.77 6.83
N LEU A 99 3.77 14.59 6.11
CA LEU A 99 4.29 15.30 4.94
C LEU A 99 5.39 16.29 5.31
N GLY A 100 6.60 16.04 4.79
CA GLY A 100 7.78 16.82 5.13
C GLY A 100 8.28 16.54 6.56
N LEU A 101 9.06 17.47 7.12
CA LEU A 101 9.75 17.25 8.40
C LEU A 101 8.97 17.76 9.63
N THR A 102 7.91 18.53 9.44
CA THR A 102 7.26 19.29 10.53
C THR A 102 5.74 19.21 10.53
N SER A 103 5.16 18.29 9.73
CA SER A 103 3.71 18.14 9.61
C SER A 103 3.28 16.74 10.02
N THR A 104 2.17 16.65 10.72
CA THR A 104 1.49 15.38 11.04
C THR A 104 0.50 14.94 9.95
N ARG A 105 0.31 15.74 8.90
CA ARG A 105 -0.57 15.40 7.78
C ARG A 105 -0.06 14.14 7.06
N ALA A 106 -0.97 13.23 6.73
CA ALA A 106 -0.70 11.93 6.12
C ALA A 106 0.20 11.01 6.98
N SER A 107 0.24 11.24 8.31
CA SER A 107 0.93 10.39 9.27
C SER A 107 0.06 9.22 9.76
N THR A 108 0.69 8.30 10.47
CA THR A 108 -0.02 7.25 11.23
C THR A 108 -0.97 7.85 12.27
N TYR A 109 -0.59 8.97 12.89
CA TYR A 109 -1.43 9.71 13.84
C TYR A 109 -2.72 10.21 13.17
N GLU A 110 -2.64 10.81 11.98
CA GLU A 110 -3.84 11.26 11.25
C GLU A 110 -4.71 10.07 10.86
N ALA A 111 -4.14 8.95 10.44
CA ALA A 111 -4.88 7.73 10.13
C ALA A 111 -5.60 7.17 11.37
N ALA A 112 -4.93 7.10 12.51
CA ALA A 112 -5.52 6.64 13.76
C ALA A 112 -6.68 7.54 14.22
N ARG A 113 -6.52 8.86 14.15
CA ARG A 113 -7.59 9.83 14.47
C ARG A 113 -8.77 9.73 13.50
N SER A 114 -8.48 9.70 12.20
CA SER A 114 -9.52 9.64 11.17
C SER A 114 -10.39 8.40 11.31
N THR A 115 -9.85 7.31 11.84
CA THR A 115 -10.54 6.04 12.03
C THR A 115 -10.92 5.76 13.48
N ASP A 116 -10.71 6.70 14.41
CA ASP A 116 -10.93 6.53 15.85
C ASP A 116 -10.33 5.21 16.38
N SER A 117 -9.14 4.86 15.92
CA SER A 117 -8.50 3.58 16.22
C SER A 117 -7.59 3.68 17.45
N PRO A 118 -7.68 2.76 18.42
CA PRO A 118 -6.71 2.68 19.52
C PRO A 118 -5.33 2.32 18.98
N VAL A 119 -4.29 2.92 19.57
CA VAL A 119 -2.91 2.81 19.14
C VAL A 119 -2.08 2.05 20.16
N VAL A 120 -1.27 1.11 19.68
CA VAL A 120 -0.21 0.47 20.45
C VAL A 120 1.12 0.92 19.86
N LEU A 121 1.91 1.60 20.68
CA LEU A 121 3.17 2.19 20.26
C LEU A 121 4.31 1.16 20.33
N VAL A 122 4.95 0.88 19.23
CA VAL A 122 6.16 0.03 19.14
C VAL A 122 7.39 0.89 19.35
N VAL A 123 8.12 0.61 20.43
CA VAL A 123 9.29 1.38 20.86
C VAL A 123 10.53 0.52 20.78
N ASN A 124 11.57 1.01 20.11
CA ASN A 124 12.87 0.35 20.16
C ASN A 124 13.51 0.53 21.54
N ALA A 125 13.60 -0.55 22.31
CA ALA A 125 14.18 -0.58 23.65
C ALA A 125 15.62 -1.12 23.68
N ARG A 126 16.23 -1.35 22.53
CA ARG A 126 17.60 -1.87 22.45
C ARG A 126 18.61 -0.90 23.06
N GLY A 127 19.33 -1.37 24.09
CA GLY A 127 20.35 -0.56 24.76
C GLY A 127 19.80 0.63 25.55
N ALA A 128 18.48 0.67 25.79
CA ALA A 128 17.82 1.71 26.56
C ALA A 128 17.29 1.15 27.90
N ALA A 129 17.19 2.03 28.89
CA ALA A 129 16.61 1.79 30.19
C ALA A 129 15.45 2.79 30.43
N LEU A 130 15.48 3.55 31.51
CA LEU A 130 14.43 4.51 31.85
C LEU A 130 14.16 5.57 30.76
N SER A 131 15.12 5.84 29.88
CA SER A 131 14.93 6.74 28.72
C SER A 131 13.81 6.30 27.76
N VAL A 132 13.47 5.00 27.73
CA VAL A 132 12.29 4.51 26.99
C VAL A 132 11.00 5.13 27.53
N VAL A 133 10.88 5.20 28.86
CA VAL A 133 9.70 5.78 29.54
C VAL A 133 9.57 7.26 29.21
N ALA A 134 10.70 8.01 29.26
CA ALA A 134 10.73 9.43 28.89
C ALA A 134 10.35 9.64 27.41
N ALA A 135 10.80 8.77 26.50
CA ALA A 135 10.41 8.84 25.10
C ALA A 135 8.91 8.60 24.94
N VAL A 136 8.34 7.56 25.57
CA VAL A 136 6.90 7.29 25.54
C VAL A 136 6.09 8.44 26.09
N GLN A 137 6.53 9.03 27.20
CA GLN A 137 5.88 10.24 27.76
C GLN A 137 5.80 11.36 26.73
N GLY A 138 6.90 11.64 26.01
CA GLY A 138 6.89 12.64 24.94
C GLY A 138 5.85 12.34 23.84
N PHE A 139 5.63 11.08 23.49
CA PHE A 139 4.57 10.71 22.55
C PHE A 139 3.17 10.91 23.10
N LEU A 140 2.95 10.64 24.39
CA LEU A 140 1.66 10.85 25.06
C LEU A 140 1.33 12.34 25.24
N ASP A 141 2.34 13.16 25.52
CA ASP A 141 2.17 14.60 25.80
C ASP A 141 2.12 15.44 24.51
N PHE A 142 2.63 14.92 23.38
CA PHE A 142 2.75 15.69 22.12
C PHE A 142 1.39 16.12 21.56
N ALA A 143 0.38 15.26 21.63
CA ALA A 143 -0.97 15.56 21.18
C ALA A 143 -2.01 14.97 22.15
N PRO A 144 -3.03 15.77 22.58
CA PRO A 144 -4.01 15.34 23.58
C PRO A 144 -4.92 14.21 23.08
N ASP A 145 -5.07 14.06 21.76
CA ASP A 145 -5.90 13.08 21.08
C ASP A 145 -5.06 11.99 20.38
N ASN A 146 -3.96 11.59 20.99
CA ASN A 146 -2.99 10.63 20.44
C ASN A 146 -3.50 9.19 20.36
N ASN A 147 -4.58 8.82 21.02
CA ASN A 147 -5.20 7.49 21.06
C ASN A 147 -4.26 6.34 21.51
N VAL A 148 -3.11 6.63 22.11
CA VAL A 148 -2.17 5.61 22.58
C VAL A 148 -2.72 4.92 23.82
N GLN A 149 -3.02 3.61 23.71
CA GLN A 149 -3.58 2.77 24.77
C GLN A 149 -2.58 1.76 25.30
N GLY A 150 -1.49 1.52 24.57
CA GLY A 150 -0.50 0.52 24.96
C GLY A 150 0.86 0.72 24.33
N VAL A 151 1.84 -0.01 24.85
CA VAL A 151 3.23 0.02 24.39
C VAL A 151 3.77 -1.40 24.26
N ILE A 152 4.47 -1.67 23.15
CA ILE A 152 5.28 -2.88 22.95
C ILE A 152 6.76 -2.47 22.90
N LEU A 153 7.61 -3.13 23.70
CA LEU A 153 9.04 -2.89 23.71
C LEU A 153 9.77 -3.84 22.76
N ASN A 154 10.22 -3.35 21.61
CA ASN A 154 10.97 -4.15 20.64
C ASN A 154 12.47 -4.17 20.94
N GLY A 155 13.12 -5.31 20.79
CA GLY A 155 14.54 -5.52 21.12
C GLY A 155 14.82 -5.52 22.61
N CYS A 156 13.80 -5.73 23.45
CA CYS A 156 13.89 -5.81 24.90
C CYS A 156 14.16 -7.24 25.37
N SER A 157 14.85 -7.40 26.50
CA SER A 157 14.99 -8.70 27.17
C SER A 157 13.91 -8.90 28.24
N ALA A 158 13.62 -10.16 28.62
CA ALA A 158 12.70 -10.48 29.69
C ALA A 158 13.09 -9.79 31.01
N MET A 159 14.39 -9.74 31.32
CA MET A 159 14.92 -9.11 32.54
C MET A 159 14.61 -7.60 32.57
N SER A 160 14.80 -6.91 31.44
CA SER A 160 14.57 -5.45 31.35
C SER A 160 13.08 -5.11 31.28
N TYR A 161 12.30 -5.94 30.62
CA TYR A 161 10.87 -5.71 30.40
C TYR A 161 10.10 -5.54 31.72
N GLY A 162 10.26 -6.45 32.68
CA GLY A 162 9.49 -6.39 33.93
C GLY A 162 9.72 -5.11 34.76
N ALA A 163 10.90 -4.51 34.66
CA ALA A 163 11.18 -3.21 35.28
C ALA A 163 10.55 -2.05 34.49
N LEU A 164 10.75 -2.04 33.19
CA LEU A 164 10.26 -0.97 32.30
C LEU A 164 8.72 -0.95 32.22
N ALA A 165 8.08 -2.12 32.21
CA ALA A 165 6.62 -2.24 32.22
C ALA A 165 6.02 -1.55 33.47
N ARG A 166 6.56 -1.82 34.65
CA ARG A 166 6.12 -1.16 35.90
C ARG A 166 6.26 0.36 35.83
N GLU A 167 7.35 0.87 35.26
CA GLU A 167 7.57 2.31 35.13
C GLU A 167 6.59 2.95 34.11
N LEU A 168 6.33 2.27 32.98
CA LEU A 168 5.33 2.70 32.00
C LEU A 168 3.94 2.81 32.61
N GLU A 169 3.51 1.76 33.33
CA GLU A 169 2.18 1.71 33.92
C GLU A 169 2.03 2.68 35.10
N SER A 170 3.02 2.70 36.03
CA SER A 170 2.92 3.52 37.24
C SER A 170 3.12 5.01 37.01
N ARG A 171 4.00 5.40 36.10
CA ARG A 171 4.26 6.83 35.80
C ARG A 171 3.35 7.41 34.75
N LEU A 172 3.05 6.63 33.70
CA LEU A 172 2.37 7.15 32.52
C LEU A 172 0.93 6.65 32.38
N GLY A 173 0.52 5.65 33.17
CA GLY A 173 -0.82 5.05 33.10
C GLY A 173 -1.08 4.34 31.76
N VAL A 174 -0.05 4.04 30.97
CA VAL A 174 -0.16 3.36 29.70
C VAL A 174 0.14 1.87 29.85
N ARG A 175 -0.69 1.00 29.27
CA ARG A 175 -0.54 -0.46 29.39
C ARG A 175 0.73 -0.95 28.70
N ALA A 176 1.55 -1.74 29.38
CA ALA A 176 2.67 -2.45 28.78
C ALA A 176 2.18 -3.75 28.14
N CYS A 177 2.02 -3.76 26.81
CA CYS A 177 1.46 -4.87 26.03
C CYS A 177 2.48 -5.98 25.70
N GLY A 178 3.64 -5.98 26.35
CA GLY A 178 4.66 -7.00 26.14
C GLY A 178 5.92 -6.48 25.45
N TYR A 179 6.78 -7.41 25.07
CA TYR A 179 8.03 -7.12 24.40
C TYR A 179 8.31 -8.15 23.30
N LEU A 180 9.09 -7.78 22.31
CA LEU A 180 9.66 -8.73 21.37
C LEU A 180 11.20 -8.73 21.56
N PRO A 181 11.83 -9.88 21.86
CA PRO A 181 13.28 -9.95 21.97
C PRO A 181 13.93 -9.84 20.59
N ARG A 182 15.24 -9.67 20.57
CA ARG A 182 15.99 -9.72 19.32
C ARG A 182 16.03 -11.15 18.77
N LEU A 183 15.56 -11.34 17.56
CA LEU A 183 15.52 -12.61 16.83
C LEU A 183 16.28 -12.45 15.50
N PRO A 184 17.62 -12.54 15.48
CA PRO A 184 18.42 -12.32 14.27
C PRO A 184 18.04 -13.27 13.12
N GLU A 185 17.66 -14.51 13.46
CA GLU A 185 17.23 -15.55 12.53
C GLU A 185 15.87 -15.27 11.88
N CYS A 186 15.09 -14.35 12.45
CA CYS A 186 13.78 -13.95 11.95
C CYS A 186 13.78 -12.57 11.29
N THR A 187 14.96 -12.08 10.87
CA THR A 187 15.05 -10.80 10.16
C THR A 187 14.30 -10.89 8.84
N LEU A 188 13.34 -9.98 8.65
CA LEU A 188 12.59 -9.82 7.42
C LEU A 188 13.27 -8.73 6.58
N GLU A 189 13.86 -9.12 5.44
CA GLU A 189 14.45 -8.15 4.53
C GLU A 189 13.35 -7.50 3.69
N SER A 190 13.13 -6.20 3.88
CA SER A 190 11.98 -5.48 3.31
C SER A 190 12.04 -5.21 1.80
N ARG A 191 13.19 -5.39 1.15
CA ARG A 191 13.41 -4.86 -0.20
C ARG A 191 12.90 -5.72 -1.36
N HIS A 192 12.49 -6.97 -1.15
CA HIS A 192 12.13 -7.91 -2.23
C HIS A 192 10.86 -8.72 -1.97
N LEU A 193 10.05 -8.34 -1.00
CA LEU A 193 8.85 -9.10 -0.59
C LEU A 193 7.80 -9.29 -1.71
N GLY A 194 7.83 -8.45 -2.73
CA GLY A 194 6.95 -8.59 -3.91
C GLY A 194 7.43 -9.62 -4.95
N LEU A 195 8.67 -10.13 -4.84
CA LEU A 195 9.34 -10.95 -5.85
C LEU A 195 9.63 -12.39 -5.38
N ILE A 196 8.99 -12.85 -4.32
CA ILE A 196 9.35 -14.04 -3.57
C ILE A 196 9.05 -15.31 -4.37
N THR A 197 10.05 -16.19 -4.50
CA THR A 197 9.89 -17.55 -5.05
C THR A 197 9.16 -18.45 -4.05
N ALA A 198 8.70 -19.63 -4.49
CA ALA A 198 8.05 -20.60 -3.61
C ALA A 198 8.96 -21.03 -2.43
N ASP A 199 10.27 -21.19 -2.70
CA ASP A 199 11.25 -21.57 -1.66
C ASP A 199 11.47 -20.42 -0.65
N GLU A 200 11.57 -19.19 -1.12
CA GLU A 200 11.64 -18.01 -0.26
C GLU A 200 10.36 -17.82 0.57
N VAL A 201 9.19 -18.16 0.02
CA VAL A 201 7.93 -18.18 0.80
C VAL A 201 7.99 -19.19 1.94
N ALA A 202 8.56 -20.39 1.72
CA ALA A 202 8.70 -21.40 2.75
C ALA A 202 9.63 -20.95 3.89
N ASP A 203 10.78 -20.34 3.59
CA ASP A 203 11.69 -19.77 4.58
C ASP A 203 11.02 -18.63 5.37
N LEU A 204 10.29 -17.76 4.70
CA LEU A 204 9.55 -16.68 5.34
C LEU A 204 8.44 -17.19 6.25
N GLN A 205 7.70 -18.22 5.85
CA GLN A 205 6.67 -18.83 6.69
C GLN A 205 7.28 -19.49 7.93
N GLU A 206 8.48 -20.07 7.83
CA GLU A 206 9.20 -20.59 8.98
C GLU A 206 9.62 -19.48 9.95
N LYS A 207 10.17 -18.38 9.43
CA LYS A 207 10.52 -17.18 10.22
C LYS A 207 9.29 -16.59 10.90
N LEU A 208 8.15 -16.50 10.19
CA LEU A 208 6.89 -16.00 10.75
C LEU A 208 6.36 -16.91 11.86
N ARG A 209 6.42 -18.24 11.68
CA ARG A 209 6.02 -19.17 12.74
C ARG A 209 6.87 -19.00 14.00
N LYS A 210 8.18 -18.79 13.87
CA LYS A 210 9.08 -18.49 15.00
C LYS A 210 8.73 -17.16 15.65
N LEU A 211 8.50 -16.12 14.86
CA LEU A 211 8.07 -14.81 15.35
C LEU A 211 6.75 -14.89 16.11
N ALA A 212 5.76 -15.59 15.56
CA ALA A 212 4.46 -15.80 16.22
C ALA A 212 4.60 -16.60 17.53
N ALA A 213 5.39 -17.67 17.51
CA ALA A 213 5.63 -18.46 18.71
C ALA A 213 6.33 -17.67 19.82
N GLU A 214 7.19 -16.73 19.46
CA GLU A 214 7.79 -15.84 20.45
C GLU A 214 6.82 -14.75 20.90
N ALA A 215 6.03 -14.19 19.99
CA ALA A 215 4.97 -13.22 20.30
C ALA A 215 3.96 -13.81 21.30
N GLU A 216 3.54 -15.06 21.13
CA GLU A 216 2.65 -15.76 22.07
C GLU A 216 3.19 -15.87 23.50
N LYS A 217 4.53 -15.89 23.66
CA LYS A 217 5.18 -15.96 24.97
C LYS A 217 5.42 -14.60 25.62
N THR A 218 5.62 -13.57 24.78
CA THR A 218 6.20 -12.30 25.23
C THR A 218 5.28 -11.10 25.03
N LEU A 219 4.28 -11.18 24.14
CA LEU A 219 3.25 -10.16 23.96
C LEU A 219 1.96 -10.57 24.70
N ASP A 220 1.30 -9.60 25.27
CA ASP A 220 -0.06 -9.76 25.79
C ASP A 220 -1.07 -9.68 24.65
N ILE A 221 -1.22 -10.77 23.88
CA ILE A 221 -2.15 -10.85 22.76
C ILE A 221 -3.60 -10.61 23.23
N ALA A 222 -3.95 -11.00 24.45
CA ALA A 222 -5.29 -10.75 25.01
C ALA A 222 -5.52 -9.24 25.18
N ALA A 223 -4.53 -8.51 25.71
CA ALA A 223 -4.59 -7.05 25.81
C ALA A 223 -4.73 -6.36 24.44
N LEU A 224 -4.03 -6.86 23.43
CA LEU A 224 -4.17 -6.32 22.06
C LEU A 224 -5.58 -6.53 21.51
N LEU A 225 -6.18 -7.71 21.73
CA LEU A 225 -7.55 -8.01 21.32
C LEU A 225 -8.59 -7.20 22.13
N GLU A 226 -8.37 -7.00 23.43
CA GLU A 226 -9.20 -6.13 24.26
C GLU A 226 -9.17 -4.68 23.76
N ASN A 227 -7.98 -4.13 23.46
CA ASN A 227 -7.84 -2.80 22.88
C ASN A 227 -8.56 -2.71 21.53
N ALA A 228 -8.42 -3.72 20.68
CA ALA A 228 -9.11 -3.76 19.39
C ALA A 228 -10.64 -3.80 19.54
N ALA A 229 -11.15 -4.60 20.48
CA ALA A 229 -12.58 -4.74 20.76
C ALA A 229 -13.19 -3.47 21.38
N ALA A 230 -12.39 -2.69 22.12
CA ALA A 230 -12.77 -1.43 22.74
C ALA A 230 -12.84 -0.27 21.73
N ALA A 231 -12.37 -0.45 20.50
CA ALA A 231 -12.47 0.57 19.47
C ALA A 231 -13.93 1.00 19.27
N PRO A 232 -14.23 2.33 19.23
CA PRO A 232 -15.59 2.82 19.03
C PRO A 232 -16.11 2.41 17.65
N PRO A 233 -17.44 2.31 17.45
CA PRO A 233 -18.00 2.06 16.13
C PRO A 233 -17.55 3.13 15.12
N LEU A 234 -17.22 2.70 13.92
CA LEU A 234 -16.95 3.61 12.80
C LEU A 234 -18.25 4.28 12.35
N ARG A 235 -18.25 5.60 12.29
CA ARG A 235 -19.37 6.41 11.76
C ARG A 235 -18.89 7.11 10.51
N PHE A 236 -19.55 6.87 9.38
CA PHE A 236 -19.15 7.41 8.09
C PHE A 236 -20.32 7.57 7.13
N THR A 237 -20.16 8.49 6.20
CA THR A 237 -20.96 8.59 5.00
C THR A 237 -20.24 7.79 3.91
N PRO A 238 -20.87 6.74 3.32
CA PRO A 238 -20.25 6.02 2.22
C PRO A 238 -19.91 6.96 1.06
N PRO A 239 -18.79 6.75 0.36
CA PRO A 239 -18.46 7.51 -0.82
C PRO A 239 -19.54 7.32 -1.89
N VAL A 240 -19.84 8.38 -2.63
CA VAL A 240 -20.73 8.29 -3.79
C VAL A 240 -19.98 7.57 -4.90
N LEU A 241 -20.32 6.32 -5.15
CA LEU A 241 -19.73 5.53 -6.21
C LEU A 241 -20.56 5.64 -7.49
N PRO A 242 -19.90 5.57 -8.66
CA PRO A 242 -20.61 5.49 -9.93
C PRO A 242 -21.52 4.25 -10.00
N GLU A 243 -22.56 4.32 -10.83
CA GLU A 243 -23.43 3.19 -11.07
C GLU A 243 -22.70 2.05 -11.82
N LYS A 244 -23.09 0.82 -11.51
CA LYS A 244 -22.58 -0.36 -12.20
C LYS A 244 -23.05 -0.36 -13.66
N GLY A 245 -22.10 -0.36 -14.58
CA GLY A 245 -22.37 -0.47 -16.01
C GLY A 245 -22.48 -1.91 -16.53
N ALA A 246 -22.61 -2.05 -17.85
CA ALA A 246 -22.57 -3.36 -18.51
C ALA A 246 -21.25 -4.09 -18.22
N PRO A 247 -21.25 -5.44 -18.22
CA PRO A 247 -20.01 -6.22 -18.06
C PRO A 247 -18.95 -5.86 -19.10
N VAL A 248 -17.70 -5.74 -18.67
CA VAL A 248 -16.56 -5.43 -19.53
C VAL A 248 -15.32 -6.19 -19.08
N ARG A 249 -14.56 -6.77 -20.01
CA ARG A 249 -13.38 -7.57 -19.69
C ARG A 249 -12.12 -6.72 -19.75
N ILE A 250 -11.35 -6.70 -18.66
CA ILE A 250 -10.11 -5.93 -18.51
C ILE A 250 -8.96 -6.89 -18.31
N GLY A 251 -7.98 -6.88 -19.22
CA GLY A 251 -6.73 -7.61 -19.07
C GLY A 251 -5.85 -6.92 -18.02
N VAL A 252 -5.48 -7.65 -16.97
CA VAL A 252 -4.64 -7.13 -15.89
C VAL A 252 -3.31 -7.86 -15.91
N ALA A 253 -2.21 -7.15 -16.16
CA ALA A 253 -0.87 -7.71 -16.10
C ALA A 253 -0.54 -8.11 -14.66
N ARG A 254 -0.39 -9.41 -14.37
CA ARG A 254 -0.19 -9.89 -12.99
C ARG A 254 0.77 -11.07 -12.93
N ASP A 255 2.03 -10.76 -12.65
CA ASP A 255 3.11 -11.70 -12.41
C ASP A 255 4.19 -11.10 -11.49
N ARG A 256 5.40 -11.64 -11.48
CA ARG A 256 6.50 -11.10 -10.66
C ARG A 256 6.99 -9.73 -11.12
N ALA A 257 6.86 -9.41 -12.41
CA ALA A 257 7.26 -8.10 -12.95
C ALA A 257 6.19 -7.03 -12.73
N PHE A 258 4.92 -7.43 -12.61
CA PHE A 258 3.76 -6.54 -12.50
C PHE A 258 2.86 -6.99 -11.35
N CYS A 259 3.10 -6.44 -10.16
CA CYS A 259 2.43 -6.89 -8.93
C CYS A 259 1.91 -5.74 -8.03
N PHE A 260 2.15 -4.48 -8.39
CA PHE A 260 1.72 -3.33 -7.60
C PHE A 260 0.34 -2.87 -8.01
N TYR A 261 -0.65 -3.28 -7.24
CA TYR A 261 -2.05 -2.90 -7.36
C TYR A 261 -2.63 -2.62 -5.97
N TYR A 262 -3.46 -1.62 -5.86
CA TYR A 262 -4.35 -1.49 -4.72
C TYR A 262 -5.53 -2.43 -4.92
N GLU A 263 -5.69 -3.43 -4.05
CA GLU A 263 -6.80 -4.40 -4.17
C GLU A 263 -8.16 -3.69 -4.09
N ASP A 264 -8.30 -2.64 -3.25
CA ASP A 264 -9.50 -1.81 -3.21
C ASP A 264 -9.82 -1.17 -4.58
N SER A 265 -8.80 -0.77 -5.33
CA SER A 265 -8.99 -0.22 -6.68
C SER A 265 -9.48 -1.30 -7.67
N LEU A 266 -8.94 -2.51 -7.56
CA LEU A 266 -9.40 -3.64 -8.37
C LEU A 266 -10.83 -4.06 -7.99
N ASP A 267 -11.15 -4.04 -6.71
CA ASP A 267 -12.50 -4.34 -6.22
C ASP A 267 -13.52 -3.30 -6.67
N LEU A 268 -13.16 -2.02 -6.68
CA LEU A 268 -14.01 -0.98 -7.24
C LEU A 268 -14.31 -1.22 -8.73
N LEU A 269 -13.31 -1.59 -9.53
CA LEU A 269 -13.54 -1.94 -10.93
C LEU A 269 -14.52 -3.11 -11.07
N ARG A 270 -14.40 -4.17 -10.24
CA ARG A 270 -15.34 -5.31 -10.21
C ARG A 270 -16.76 -4.86 -9.83
N GLN A 271 -16.89 -4.02 -8.80
CA GLN A 271 -18.17 -3.46 -8.37
C GLN A 271 -18.84 -2.66 -9.50
N LEU A 272 -18.07 -1.95 -10.32
CA LEU A 272 -18.55 -1.19 -11.46
C LEU A 272 -18.79 -2.03 -12.73
N GLY A 273 -18.63 -3.35 -12.65
CA GLY A 273 -18.95 -4.30 -13.72
C GLY A 273 -17.76 -4.82 -14.53
N ALA A 274 -16.51 -4.59 -14.08
CA ALA A 274 -15.37 -5.20 -14.74
C ALA A 274 -15.19 -6.68 -14.37
N GLU A 275 -14.95 -7.51 -15.37
CA GLU A 275 -14.33 -8.83 -15.25
C GLU A 275 -12.82 -8.64 -15.40
N LEU A 276 -12.07 -8.79 -14.31
CA LEU A 276 -10.61 -8.65 -14.34
C LEU A 276 -9.99 -10.00 -14.77
N VAL A 277 -9.35 -10.01 -15.91
CA VAL A 277 -8.71 -11.20 -16.50
C VAL A 277 -7.20 -11.07 -16.35
N PRO A 278 -6.56 -11.79 -15.41
CA PRO A 278 -5.12 -11.71 -15.24
C PRO A 278 -4.40 -12.34 -16.43
N PHE A 279 -3.26 -11.78 -16.81
CA PHE A 279 -2.30 -12.36 -17.73
C PHE A 279 -0.87 -12.04 -17.29
N SER A 280 0.07 -12.91 -17.67
CA SER A 280 1.49 -12.76 -17.32
C SER A 280 2.31 -12.29 -18.52
N PRO A 281 2.80 -11.05 -18.53
CA PRO A 281 3.77 -10.63 -19.54
C PRO A 281 5.05 -11.47 -19.59
N LEU A 282 5.39 -12.18 -18.52
CA LEU A 282 6.57 -13.05 -18.46
C LEU A 282 6.37 -14.40 -19.14
N THR A 283 5.14 -14.98 -19.14
CA THR A 283 4.92 -16.36 -19.52
C THR A 283 3.81 -16.58 -20.57
N ASP A 284 2.83 -15.68 -20.63
CA ASP A 284 1.73 -15.83 -21.58
C ASP A 284 2.14 -15.35 -22.97
N GLU A 285 1.85 -16.14 -23.99
CA GLU A 285 2.18 -15.79 -25.38
C GLU A 285 1.19 -14.79 -25.99
N ARG A 286 0.00 -14.65 -25.43
CA ARG A 286 -1.09 -13.85 -26.00
C ARG A 286 -1.89 -13.13 -24.92
N LEU A 287 -2.50 -12.02 -25.34
CA LEU A 287 -3.53 -11.37 -24.53
C LEU A 287 -4.74 -12.31 -24.35
N PRO A 288 -5.42 -12.25 -23.19
CA PRO A 288 -6.65 -13.01 -22.99
C PRO A 288 -7.71 -12.62 -24.03
N ASP A 289 -8.48 -13.61 -24.50
CA ASP A 289 -9.51 -13.38 -25.49
C ASP A 289 -10.62 -12.45 -24.98
N GLY A 290 -11.08 -11.55 -25.85
CA GLY A 290 -12.22 -10.69 -25.58
C GLY A 290 -11.97 -9.58 -24.57
N VAL A 291 -10.72 -9.26 -24.23
CA VAL A 291 -10.42 -8.08 -23.40
C VAL A 291 -10.71 -6.79 -24.17
N GLN A 292 -11.31 -5.82 -23.48
CA GLN A 292 -11.77 -4.55 -24.02
C GLN A 292 -10.97 -3.37 -23.44
N GLY A 293 -10.09 -3.63 -22.49
CA GLY A 293 -9.19 -2.67 -21.88
C GLY A 293 -8.03 -3.37 -21.19
N LEU A 294 -6.98 -2.62 -20.88
CA LEU A 294 -5.75 -3.11 -20.25
C LEU A 294 -5.42 -2.32 -18.99
N TYR A 295 -4.98 -3.02 -17.93
CA TYR A 295 -4.40 -2.41 -16.76
C TYR A 295 -3.03 -3.03 -16.46
N LEU A 296 -1.98 -2.27 -16.73
CA LEU A 296 -0.58 -2.64 -16.50
C LEU A 296 -0.11 -1.89 -15.24
N GLY A 297 -0.14 -2.54 -14.10
CA GLY A 297 0.27 -1.96 -12.82
C GLY A 297 1.78 -1.80 -12.70
N GLY A 298 2.20 -1.28 -11.57
CA GLY A 298 3.61 -1.19 -11.23
C GLY A 298 4.24 -2.52 -10.88
N GLY A 299 5.53 -2.49 -10.55
CA GLY A 299 6.32 -3.65 -10.20
C GLY A 299 7.80 -3.43 -10.50
N TYR A 300 8.47 -4.51 -10.88
CA TYR A 300 9.91 -4.54 -11.15
C TYR A 300 10.25 -5.12 -12.53
N PRO A 301 9.74 -4.54 -13.64
CA PRO A 301 10.00 -5.08 -14.98
C PRO A 301 11.49 -5.07 -15.34
N GLU A 302 12.28 -4.17 -14.77
CA GLU A 302 13.72 -4.09 -14.97
C GLU A 302 14.47 -5.35 -14.53
N LEU A 303 14.00 -6.03 -13.47
CA LEU A 303 14.61 -7.28 -13.01
C LEU A 303 14.33 -8.45 -13.96
N TYR A 304 13.31 -8.33 -14.78
CA TYR A 304 12.86 -9.34 -15.75
C TYR A 304 12.98 -8.86 -17.20
N ALA A 305 13.73 -7.78 -17.45
CA ALA A 305 13.77 -7.15 -18.76
C ALA A 305 14.21 -8.09 -19.88
N ALA A 306 15.15 -9.02 -19.61
CA ALA A 306 15.57 -10.03 -20.59
C ALA A 306 14.40 -10.98 -20.96
N GLN A 307 13.67 -11.49 -19.97
CA GLN A 307 12.54 -12.40 -20.20
C GLN A 307 11.37 -11.67 -20.89
N LEU A 308 11.10 -10.43 -20.53
CA LEU A 308 10.11 -9.58 -21.20
C LEU A 308 10.49 -9.31 -22.66
N GLU A 309 11.78 -9.10 -22.95
CA GLU A 309 12.30 -8.92 -24.32
C GLU A 309 12.07 -10.14 -25.21
N GLU A 310 12.22 -11.33 -24.65
CA GLU A 310 12.01 -12.61 -25.38
C GLU A 310 10.55 -12.81 -25.80
N ASN A 311 9.60 -12.32 -25.02
CA ASN A 311 8.16 -12.47 -25.31
C ASN A 311 7.68 -11.53 -26.42
N ARG A 312 8.18 -11.74 -27.63
CA ARG A 312 7.93 -10.88 -28.81
C ARG A 312 6.47 -10.88 -29.23
N THR A 313 5.80 -12.02 -29.13
CA THR A 313 4.42 -12.17 -29.58
C THR A 313 3.48 -11.30 -28.74
N LEU A 314 3.54 -11.42 -27.42
CA LEU A 314 2.69 -10.62 -26.54
C LEU A 314 3.02 -9.13 -26.61
N ARG A 315 4.32 -8.76 -26.69
CA ARG A 315 4.73 -7.37 -26.89
C ARG A 315 4.17 -6.77 -28.17
N GLY A 316 4.18 -7.55 -29.27
CA GLY A 316 3.56 -7.15 -30.55
C GLY A 316 2.07 -6.90 -30.41
N GLN A 317 1.34 -7.82 -29.79
CA GLN A 317 -0.11 -7.67 -29.54
C GLN A 317 -0.45 -6.48 -28.64
N LEU A 318 0.32 -6.24 -27.57
CA LEU A 318 0.14 -5.08 -26.69
C LEU A 318 0.34 -3.77 -27.45
N ARG A 319 1.40 -3.69 -28.26
CA ARG A 319 1.66 -2.53 -29.11
C ARG A 319 0.53 -2.26 -30.08
N GLU A 320 0.08 -3.28 -30.79
CA GLU A 320 -1.04 -3.17 -31.73
C GLU A 320 -2.33 -2.76 -31.01
N ALA A 321 -2.64 -3.34 -29.86
CA ALA A 321 -3.83 -3.01 -29.07
C ALA A 321 -3.82 -1.53 -28.62
N VAL A 322 -2.69 -1.05 -28.08
CA VAL A 322 -2.57 0.34 -27.65
C VAL A 322 -2.65 1.30 -28.84
N HIS A 323 -1.99 1.00 -29.95
CA HIS A 323 -2.05 1.84 -31.16
C HIS A 323 -3.43 1.80 -31.84
N ALA A 324 -4.19 0.71 -31.71
CA ALA A 324 -5.57 0.61 -32.16
C ALA A 324 -6.58 1.34 -31.25
N GLY A 325 -6.10 1.97 -30.17
CA GLY A 325 -6.92 2.74 -29.24
C GLY A 325 -7.66 1.88 -28.19
N MET A 326 -7.18 0.69 -27.88
CA MET A 326 -7.70 -0.06 -26.72
C MET A 326 -7.40 0.74 -25.44
N PRO A 327 -8.42 1.04 -24.62
CA PRO A 327 -8.20 1.77 -23.37
C PRO A 327 -7.17 1.07 -22.48
N CYS A 328 -6.14 1.83 -22.08
CA CYS A 328 -5.01 1.28 -21.34
C CYS A 328 -4.58 2.21 -20.21
N ILE A 329 -4.49 1.64 -19.00
CA ILE A 329 -3.83 2.26 -17.85
C ILE A 329 -2.48 1.55 -17.67
N ALA A 330 -1.40 2.33 -17.54
CA ALA A 330 -0.05 1.82 -17.30
C ALA A 330 0.67 2.68 -16.25
N GLU A 331 0.90 2.12 -15.07
CA GLU A 331 1.52 2.80 -13.95
C GLU A 331 2.95 2.32 -13.73
N CYS A 332 3.91 3.25 -13.54
CA CYS A 332 5.29 2.98 -13.15
C CYS A 332 5.95 1.86 -13.97
N GLY A 333 6.06 0.65 -13.43
CA GLY A 333 6.59 -0.51 -14.16
C GLY A 333 5.81 -0.83 -15.44
N GLY A 334 4.48 -0.72 -15.41
CA GLY A 334 3.62 -0.88 -16.59
C GLY A 334 3.88 0.19 -17.65
N PHE A 335 4.12 1.44 -17.24
CA PHE A 335 4.55 2.50 -18.13
C PHE A 335 5.93 2.20 -18.75
N MET A 336 6.91 1.81 -17.92
CA MET A 336 8.25 1.43 -18.41
C MET A 336 8.15 0.31 -19.46
N TYR A 337 7.27 -0.67 -19.26
CA TYR A 337 7.07 -1.76 -20.21
C TYR A 337 6.46 -1.30 -21.55
N LEU A 338 5.64 -0.25 -21.55
CA LEU A 338 5.09 0.32 -22.80
C LEU A 338 6.11 1.14 -23.59
N THR A 339 7.24 1.57 -23.00
CA THR A 339 8.30 2.34 -23.68
C THR A 339 9.09 1.48 -24.67
N GLN A 340 10.10 2.07 -25.32
CA GLN A 340 10.93 1.38 -26.31
C GLN A 340 11.87 0.38 -25.65
N SER A 341 12.50 0.76 -24.52
CA SER A 341 13.44 -0.12 -23.84
C SER A 341 13.53 0.12 -22.33
N ILE A 342 13.96 -0.92 -21.60
CA ILE A 342 14.43 -0.85 -20.21
C ILE A 342 15.86 -1.36 -20.18
N ALA A 343 16.82 -0.54 -19.74
CA ALA A 343 18.26 -0.87 -19.74
C ALA A 343 18.76 -1.39 -21.11
N GLY A 344 18.30 -0.81 -22.22
CA GLY A 344 18.64 -1.23 -23.57
C GLY A 344 17.96 -2.53 -24.05
N ARG A 345 17.12 -3.16 -23.24
CA ARG A 345 16.30 -4.31 -23.61
C ARG A 345 15.00 -3.85 -24.23
N ALA A 346 14.66 -4.39 -25.42
CA ALA A 346 13.46 -3.98 -26.14
C ALA A 346 12.16 -4.34 -25.38
N MET A 347 11.29 -3.36 -25.21
CA MET A 347 9.98 -3.51 -24.56
C MET A 347 8.84 -3.42 -25.60
N VAL A 348 7.62 -3.11 -25.18
CA VAL A 348 6.44 -3.05 -26.07
C VAL A 348 6.65 -2.05 -27.23
N GLY A 349 7.26 -0.89 -26.96
CA GLY A 349 7.51 0.14 -27.96
C GLY A 349 6.24 0.84 -28.46
N ALA A 350 5.19 0.87 -27.64
CA ALA A 350 3.97 1.64 -27.93
C ALA A 350 4.15 3.14 -27.60
N LEU A 351 5.09 3.47 -26.72
CA LEU A 351 5.43 4.83 -26.32
C LEU A 351 6.90 5.11 -26.61
N PRO A 352 7.24 6.38 -26.89
CA PRO A 352 8.63 6.78 -27.06
C PRO A 352 9.37 6.77 -25.71
N GLY A 353 10.69 6.64 -25.76
CA GLY A 353 11.59 6.76 -24.63
C GLY A 353 12.23 5.44 -24.22
N ASP A 354 13.42 5.60 -23.65
CA ASP A 354 14.20 4.52 -23.05
C ASP A 354 14.27 4.75 -21.56
N CYS A 355 14.01 3.69 -20.78
CA CYS A 355 14.10 3.75 -19.33
C CYS A 355 15.47 3.29 -18.86
N PHE A 356 16.07 4.05 -17.95
CA PHE A 356 17.40 3.81 -17.40
C PHE A 356 17.41 3.94 -15.88
N ASP A 357 18.30 3.19 -15.23
CA ASP A 357 18.54 3.32 -13.80
C ASP A 357 19.35 4.61 -13.53
N THR A 358 18.84 5.42 -12.61
CA THR A 358 19.53 6.66 -12.19
C THR A 358 20.55 6.43 -11.08
N GLY A 359 20.65 5.22 -10.56
CA GLY A 359 21.48 4.85 -9.41
C GLY A 359 21.06 5.48 -8.09
N ARG A 360 19.94 6.16 -8.05
CA ARG A 360 19.38 6.82 -6.85
C ARG A 360 17.86 6.93 -6.94
N LEU A 361 17.24 7.18 -5.82
CA LEU A 361 15.81 7.47 -5.79
C LEU A 361 15.54 8.81 -6.49
N THR A 362 14.91 8.77 -7.66
CA THR A 362 14.72 9.96 -8.52
C THR A 362 13.54 10.78 -8.04
N ARG A 363 12.41 10.14 -7.80
CA ARG A 363 11.20 10.76 -7.27
C ARG A 363 10.60 9.88 -6.20
N PHE A 364 10.20 10.54 -5.11
CA PHE A 364 9.66 9.86 -3.95
C PHE A 364 8.62 10.72 -3.26
N GLY A 365 7.48 10.12 -2.94
CA GLY A 365 6.45 10.67 -2.06
C GLY A 365 5.23 11.18 -2.81
N TYR A 366 4.39 11.86 -2.07
CA TYR A 366 3.09 12.33 -2.52
C TYR A 366 3.18 13.51 -3.47
N ILE A 367 2.25 13.55 -4.42
CA ILE A 367 2.04 14.63 -5.37
C ILE A 367 0.54 14.87 -5.56
N THR A 368 0.18 16.09 -5.94
CA THR A 368 -1.10 16.38 -6.56
C THR A 368 -0.86 16.55 -8.05
N ALA A 369 -1.47 15.72 -8.87
CA ALA A 369 -1.35 15.77 -10.32
C ALA A 369 -2.56 16.45 -10.93
N THR A 370 -2.34 17.54 -11.69
CA THR A 370 -3.38 18.30 -12.40
C THR A 370 -3.38 17.94 -13.87
N ALA A 371 -4.51 17.44 -14.38
CA ALA A 371 -4.68 17.16 -15.80
C ALA A 371 -4.64 18.44 -16.62
N ARG A 372 -3.77 18.50 -17.65
CA ARG A 372 -3.59 19.69 -18.51
C ARG A 372 -4.56 19.70 -19.72
N LYS A 373 -5.17 18.56 -20.01
CA LYS A 373 -6.16 18.36 -21.08
C LYS A 373 -7.08 17.20 -20.70
N ASP A 374 -8.23 17.12 -21.36
CA ASP A 374 -9.11 15.96 -21.28
C ASP A 374 -8.36 14.71 -21.72
N ASN A 375 -8.60 13.61 -21.02
CA ASN A 375 -7.97 12.32 -21.26
C ASN A 375 -8.83 11.17 -20.70
N LEU A 376 -8.36 9.93 -20.87
CA LEU A 376 -9.02 8.71 -20.44
C LEU A 376 -9.58 8.79 -19.01
N LEU A 377 -8.85 9.37 -18.07
CA LEU A 377 -9.19 9.35 -16.64
C LEU A 377 -9.72 10.68 -16.11
N CYS A 378 -9.27 11.81 -16.69
CA CYS A 378 -9.51 13.14 -16.14
C CYS A 378 -9.92 14.15 -17.20
N ARG A 379 -10.72 15.16 -16.78
CA ARG A 379 -10.94 16.39 -17.55
C ARG A 379 -9.86 17.42 -17.21
N ALA A 380 -9.64 18.36 -18.14
CA ALA A 380 -8.70 19.45 -17.94
C ALA A 380 -8.96 20.21 -16.63
N GLY A 381 -7.90 20.48 -15.87
CA GLY A 381 -7.98 21.15 -14.57
C GLY A 381 -8.32 20.25 -13.40
N GLU A 382 -8.74 19.00 -13.61
CA GLU A 382 -9.01 18.07 -12.50
C GLU A 382 -7.70 17.67 -11.80
N GLN A 383 -7.76 17.63 -10.46
CA GLN A 383 -6.66 17.23 -9.60
C GLN A 383 -6.87 15.83 -9.05
N VAL A 384 -5.79 15.07 -8.93
CA VAL A 384 -5.75 13.72 -8.38
C VAL A 384 -4.59 13.62 -7.41
N PRO A 385 -4.80 13.19 -6.16
CA PRO A 385 -3.70 12.83 -5.28
C PRO A 385 -3.05 11.52 -5.78
N MET A 386 -1.75 11.53 -5.90
CA MET A 386 -0.94 10.42 -6.41
C MET A 386 0.34 10.30 -5.61
N HIS A 387 1.12 9.25 -5.85
CA HIS A 387 2.48 9.14 -5.34
C HIS A 387 3.44 8.61 -6.41
N GLU A 388 4.72 8.91 -6.24
CA GLU A 388 5.80 8.33 -7.04
C GLU A 388 6.85 7.70 -6.11
N PHE A 389 7.37 6.55 -6.52
CA PHE A 389 8.49 5.87 -5.86
C PHE A 389 9.28 5.09 -6.90
N HIS A 390 10.32 5.68 -7.49
CA HIS A 390 11.10 5.00 -8.53
C HIS A 390 12.56 5.45 -8.58
N HIS A 391 13.43 4.50 -8.93
CA HIS A 391 14.85 4.69 -9.21
C HIS A 391 15.10 4.88 -10.71
N TRP A 392 14.21 4.38 -11.54
CA TRP A 392 14.27 4.46 -12.99
C TRP A 392 13.68 5.77 -13.49
N ASP A 393 14.20 6.28 -14.60
CA ASP A 393 13.67 7.49 -15.24
C ASP A 393 13.74 7.35 -16.76
N THR A 394 13.11 8.30 -17.47
CA THR A 394 13.14 8.41 -18.92
C THR A 394 13.21 9.88 -19.34
N PRO A 395 13.89 10.24 -20.45
CA PRO A 395 13.88 11.59 -20.98
C PRO A 395 12.51 12.01 -21.53
N GLN A 396 11.57 11.06 -21.64
CA GLN A 396 10.23 11.29 -22.19
C GLN A 396 9.13 10.85 -21.20
N PRO A 397 8.97 11.54 -20.04
CA PRO A 397 8.00 11.17 -19.00
C PRO A 397 6.56 11.55 -19.37
N GLY A 398 6.32 12.16 -20.53
CA GLY A 398 5.03 12.72 -20.92
C GLY A 398 4.81 14.15 -20.43
N GLY A 399 3.64 14.70 -20.74
CA GLY A 399 3.32 16.09 -20.42
C GLY A 399 1.82 16.36 -20.23
N ALA A 400 1.01 15.31 -20.08
CA ALA A 400 -0.44 15.44 -19.96
C ALA A 400 -0.88 15.90 -18.56
N PHE A 401 -0.02 15.71 -17.55
CA PHE A 401 -0.27 16.19 -16.19
C PHE A 401 0.85 17.09 -15.69
N LEU A 402 0.50 18.01 -14.80
CA LEU A 402 1.43 18.78 -13.98
C LEU A 402 1.38 18.19 -12.57
N ALA A 403 2.47 17.55 -12.16
CA ALA A 403 2.65 17.04 -10.81
C ALA A 403 3.23 18.14 -9.92
N GLU A 404 2.69 18.26 -8.70
CA GLU A 404 3.15 19.20 -7.68
C GLU A 404 3.32 18.49 -6.35
N LYS A 405 4.50 18.65 -5.74
CA LYS A 405 4.75 18.18 -4.36
C LYS A 405 4.20 19.14 -3.33
N PRO A 406 3.93 18.68 -2.10
CA PRO A 406 3.63 19.57 -0.97
C PRO A 406 4.68 20.67 -0.72
N SER A 407 5.92 20.46 -1.17
CA SER A 407 7.01 21.43 -1.11
C SER A 407 6.95 22.52 -2.21
N GLY A 408 5.98 22.46 -3.13
CA GLY A 408 5.86 23.35 -4.28
C GLY A 408 6.72 22.97 -5.51
N LYS A 409 7.52 21.89 -5.43
CA LYS A 409 8.27 21.40 -6.61
C LYS A 409 7.32 20.83 -7.65
N GLN A 410 7.45 21.30 -8.90
CA GLN A 410 6.59 20.88 -10.01
C GLN A 410 7.37 20.27 -11.17
N TRP A 411 6.70 19.36 -11.91
CA TRP A 411 7.18 18.82 -13.19
C TRP A 411 6.02 18.31 -14.03
N THR A 412 6.22 18.20 -15.34
CA THR A 412 5.25 17.53 -16.23
C THR A 412 5.52 16.04 -16.28
N CYS A 413 4.46 15.25 -16.40
CA CYS A 413 4.52 13.80 -16.46
C CYS A 413 3.31 13.24 -17.22
N VAL A 414 3.28 11.92 -17.39
CA VAL A 414 2.19 11.12 -17.95
C VAL A 414 1.94 11.38 -19.44
N HIS A 415 1.98 10.32 -20.22
CA HIS A 415 1.39 10.26 -21.55
C HIS A 415 -0.11 9.94 -21.39
N ALA A 416 -0.98 10.81 -21.89
CA ALA A 416 -2.41 10.55 -21.81
C ALA A 416 -3.12 11.02 -23.09
N THR A 417 -4.08 10.19 -23.52
CA THR A 417 -5.03 10.43 -24.62
C THR A 417 -6.42 10.01 -24.17
N ASP A 418 -7.41 10.03 -25.04
CA ASP A 418 -8.77 9.55 -24.74
C ASP A 418 -8.81 8.04 -24.43
N THR A 419 -7.75 7.30 -24.80
CA THR A 419 -7.66 5.84 -24.60
C THR A 419 -6.43 5.41 -23.79
N LEU A 420 -5.57 6.31 -23.37
CA LEU A 420 -4.32 5.98 -22.68
C LEU A 420 -4.12 6.84 -21.43
N TYR A 421 -3.67 6.21 -20.35
CA TYR A 421 -2.95 6.82 -19.25
C TYR A 421 -1.68 6.01 -19.00
N ALA A 422 -0.49 6.62 -19.14
CA ALA A 422 0.77 5.92 -18.91
C ALA A 422 1.82 6.87 -18.29
N GLY A 423 2.33 6.53 -17.11
CA GLY A 423 3.32 7.35 -16.40
C GLY A 423 3.82 6.70 -15.12
N PHE A 424 4.82 7.35 -14.49
CA PHE A 424 5.35 6.89 -13.20
C PHE A 424 4.39 7.07 -12.02
N PRO A 425 3.53 8.14 -11.97
CA PRO A 425 2.62 8.32 -10.84
C PRO A 425 1.63 7.18 -10.69
N HIS A 426 1.44 6.76 -9.42
CA HIS A 426 0.41 5.84 -8.99
C HIS A 426 -0.77 6.58 -8.37
N PHE A 427 -1.97 6.11 -8.59
CA PHE A 427 -3.19 6.64 -8.01
C PHE A 427 -4.05 5.55 -7.39
N HIS A 428 -5.02 5.96 -6.58
CA HIS A 428 -6.02 5.06 -6.00
C HIS A 428 -7.41 5.48 -6.47
N PHE A 429 -8.20 4.56 -7.02
CA PHE A 429 -9.51 4.92 -7.59
C PHE A 429 -10.49 5.49 -6.57
N TYR A 430 -10.42 5.09 -5.29
CA TYR A 430 -11.27 5.70 -4.26
C TYR A 430 -10.90 7.16 -3.94
N ALA A 431 -9.72 7.64 -4.32
CA ALA A 431 -9.40 9.06 -4.25
C ALA A 431 -10.22 9.90 -5.25
N LYS A 432 -10.65 9.28 -6.36
CA LYS A 432 -11.49 9.90 -7.39
C LYS A 432 -12.24 8.82 -8.19
N PRO A 433 -13.38 8.28 -7.66
CA PRO A 433 -14.07 7.12 -8.25
C PRO A 433 -14.53 7.31 -9.70
N VAL A 434 -14.77 8.54 -10.13
CA VAL A 434 -15.14 8.85 -11.52
C VAL A 434 -14.05 8.45 -12.53
N MET A 435 -12.78 8.32 -12.13
CA MET A 435 -11.72 7.83 -13.00
C MET A 435 -11.95 6.37 -13.40
N ALA A 436 -12.39 5.52 -12.45
CA ALA A 436 -12.76 4.14 -12.72
C ALA A 436 -13.94 4.05 -13.69
N GLN A 437 -14.98 4.90 -13.51
CA GLN A 437 -16.12 4.97 -14.41
C GLN A 437 -15.69 5.36 -15.83
N ARG A 438 -14.87 6.40 -15.98
CA ARG A 438 -14.40 6.87 -17.29
C ARG A 438 -13.59 5.79 -18.01
N PHE A 439 -12.69 5.12 -17.30
CA PHE A 439 -11.95 4.00 -17.85
C PHE A 439 -12.86 2.88 -18.36
N LEU A 440 -13.81 2.44 -17.54
CA LEU A 440 -14.72 1.36 -17.92
C LEU A 440 -15.69 1.78 -19.04
N ALA A 441 -16.15 3.03 -19.06
CA ALA A 441 -16.97 3.55 -20.17
C ALA A 441 -16.20 3.57 -21.49
N ALA A 442 -14.94 4.01 -21.48
CA ALA A 442 -14.06 3.93 -22.65
C ALA A 442 -13.91 2.48 -23.15
N CYS A 443 -13.73 1.51 -22.23
CA CYS A 443 -13.65 0.09 -22.58
C CYS A 443 -14.95 -0.45 -23.18
N ARG A 444 -16.11 0.07 -22.78
CA ARG A 444 -17.43 -0.24 -23.35
C ARG A 444 -17.75 0.54 -24.63
N LYS A 445 -16.92 1.52 -25.01
CA LYS A 445 -17.14 2.48 -26.08
C LYS A 445 -18.39 3.37 -25.83
N GLU A 446 -18.65 3.67 -24.56
CA GLU A 446 -19.71 4.59 -24.12
C GLU A 446 -19.15 6.02 -24.08
N THR A 447 -20.00 7.01 -24.36
CA THR A 447 -19.66 8.43 -24.22
C THR A 447 -20.14 8.91 -22.84
N LEU A 448 -19.24 9.50 -22.03
CA LEU A 448 -19.55 10.10 -20.70
C LEU A 448 -19.45 11.63 -20.76
#